data_99f09086d0e2afe36e407ec0e614bff0
#
_entry.id   99f09086d0e2afe36e407ec0e614bff0
#
_cell.length_a   1.000
_cell.length_b   1.000
_cell.length_c   1.000
_cell.angle_alpha   90.00
_cell.angle_beta   90.00
_cell.angle_gamma   90.00
#
_symmetry.space_group_name_H-M   'P 1'
#
loop_
_entity.id
_entity.type
_entity.pdbx_description
1 polymer ?
#
loop_
_entity_poly.entity_id
_entity_poly.type
_entity_poly.pdbx_seq_one_letter_code
_entity_poly.pdbx_strand_id
1 'polypeptide(L)'
;MPNKVAVDQRAKEMMVELGLLIRDCRGTLSQAQLAKKVGLPRSNMKYIEDGVNAPTAEVYDKLIKALKPDLQTRQRMDCLYMAIRKVPPPDICRIITQNKDLVDAIRKLEGCRLTPDQIKSIDALFASFQENKEGEPQQ
;
A
#
# COMPACT_ATOMS: atom_id res chain seq x y z
N MET A 1 -5.63 -2.35 28.51
CA MET A 1 -5.36 -1.37 27.43
C MET A 1 -3.85 -1.28 27.19
N PRO A 2 -3.39 -1.31 25.93
CA PRO A 2 -1.99 -1.09 25.69
C PRO A 2 -1.58 0.31 26.16
N ASN A 3 -0.42 0.37 26.79
CA ASN A 3 0.17 1.62 27.25
C ASN A 3 0.44 2.51 26.01
N LYS A 4 0.11 3.80 26.09
CA LYS A 4 0.35 4.76 25.03
C LYS A 4 1.81 4.73 24.53
N VAL A 5 2.76 4.57 25.45
CA VAL A 5 4.18 4.45 25.11
C VAL A 5 4.45 3.22 24.25
N ALA A 6 3.81 2.09 24.54
CA ALA A 6 3.98 0.84 23.77
C ALA A 6 3.36 0.98 22.36
N VAL A 7 2.22 1.67 22.23
CA VAL A 7 1.57 1.96 20.94
C VAL A 7 2.45 2.86 20.08
N ASP A 8 3.00 3.93 20.69
CA ASP A 8 3.89 4.87 19.99
C ASP A 8 5.18 4.18 19.54
N GLN A 9 5.73 3.28 20.36
CA GLN A 9 6.91 2.52 20.03
C GLN A 9 6.66 1.55 18.87
N ARG A 10 5.52 0.87 18.87
CA ARG A 10 5.13 -0.03 17.77
C ARG A 10 4.94 0.73 16.46
N ALA A 11 4.29 1.90 16.50
CA ALA A 11 4.12 2.76 15.34
C ALA A 11 5.48 3.20 14.78
N LYS A 12 6.41 3.59 15.64
CA LYS A 12 7.78 3.93 15.25
C LYS A 12 8.50 2.77 14.57
N GLU A 13 8.41 1.57 15.13
CA GLU A 13 9.04 0.38 14.57
C GLU A 13 8.49 0.08 13.18
N MET A 14 7.18 0.20 12.97
CA MET A 14 6.55 0.02 11.66
C MET A 14 7.02 1.06 10.65
N MET A 15 7.15 2.33 11.05
CA MET A 15 7.66 3.39 10.19
C MET A 15 9.12 3.16 9.80
N VAL A 16 9.95 2.70 10.75
CA VAL A 16 11.35 2.36 10.48
C VAL A 16 11.43 1.19 9.49
N GLU A 17 10.63 0.14 9.68
CA GLU A 17 10.60 -1.00 8.78
C GLU A 17 10.17 -0.59 7.37
N LEU A 18 9.12 0.22 7.25
CA LEU A 18 8.67 0.72 5.95
C LEU A 18 9.76 1.54 5.27
N GLY A 19 10.43 2.42 6.02
CA GLY A 19 11.54 3.23 5.51
C GLY A 19 12.70 2.39 4.99
N LEU A 20 13.05 1.31 5.71
CA LEU A 20 14.09 0.36 5.28
C LEU A 20 13.71 -0.36 4.00
N LEU A 21 12.46 -0.78 3.87
CA LEU A 21 11.97 -1.44 2.65
C LEU A 21 12.04 -0.50 1.45
N ILE A 22 11.66 0.77 1.63
CA ILE A 22 11.76 1.80 0.59
C ILE A 22 13.22 1.97 0.18
N ARG A 23 14.13 2.08 1.14
CA ARG A 23 15.56 2.23 0.91
C ARG A 23 16.13 1.04 0.15
N ASP A 24 15.76 -0.19 0.52
CA ASP A 24 16.21 -1.40 -0.15
C ASP A 24 15.69 -1.46 -1.59
N CYS A 25 14.41 -1.11 -1.81
CA CYS A 25 13.82 -1.07 -3.15
C CYS A 25 14.42 0.02 -4.02
N ARG A 26 14.95 1.08 -3.42
CA ARG A 26 15.60 2.16 -4.15
C ARG A 26 16.81 1.67 -4.96
N GLY A 27 17.51 0.67 -4.45
CA GLY A 27 18.61 0.02 -5.16
C GLY A 27 19.69 1.00 -5.59
N THR A 28 19.91 1.10 -6.90
CA THR A 28 20.95 1.96 -7.49
C THR A 28 20.54 3.44 -7.58
N LEU A 29 19.26 3.76 -7.41
CA LEU A 29 18.82 5.16 -7.38
C LEU A 29 19.35 5.83 -6.11
N SER A 30 19.82 7.07 -6.25
CA SER A 30 20.17 7.88 -5.08
C SER A 30 18.90 8.35 -4.39
N GLN A 31 19.02 8.72 -3.12
CA GLN A 31 17.93 9.30 -2.37
C GLN A 31 17.37 10.56 -3.05
N ALA A 32 18.26 11.40 -3.59
CA ALA A 32 17.88 12.60 -4.32
C ALA A 32 17.12 12.28 -5.61
N GLN A 33 17.56 11.25 -6.34
CA GLN A 33 16.88 10.82 -7.57
C GLN A 33 15.47 10.29 -7.28
N LEU A 34 15.32 9.49 -6.23
CA LEU A 34 14.00 9.00 -5.83
C LEU A 34 13.10 10.15 -5.37
N ALA A 35 13.62 11.06 -4.57
CA ALA A 35 12.89 12.25 -4.11
C ALA A 35 12.34 13.04 -5.29
N LYS A 36 13.16 13.26 -6.31
CA LYS A 36 12.76 13.97 -7.53
C LYS A 36 11.63 13.23 -8.26
N LYS A 37 11.72 11.90 -8.37
CA LYS A 37 10.70 11.08 -9.03
C LYS A 37 9.33 11.17 -8.37
N VAL A 38 9.31 11.32 -7.05
CA VAL A 38 8.06 11.38 -6.28
C VAL A 38 7.66 12.81 -5.90
N GLY A 39 8.41 13.80 -6.38
CA GLY A 39 8.07 15.21 -6.17
C GLY A 39 8.29 15.71 -4.76
N LEU A 40 9.28 15.16 -4.04
CA LEU A 40 9.61 15.55 -2.68
C LEU A 40 11.00 16.20 -2.61
N PRO A 41 11.22 17.12 -1.65
CA PRO A 41 12.57 17.50 -1.26
C PRO A 41 13.35 16.29 -0.73
N ARG A 42 14.66 16.27 -0.95
CA ARG A 42 15.53 15.20 -0.46
C ARG A 42 15.41 14.99 1.06
N SER A 43 15.30 16.08 1.82
CA SER A 43 15.14 16.00 3.28
C SER A 43 13.89 15.24 3.69
N ASN A 44 12.79 15.43 2.98
CA ASN A 44 11.54 14.68 3.24
C ASN A 44 11.70 13.20 2.94
N MET A 45 12.38 12.86 1.85
CA MET A 45 12.68 11.46 1.52
C MET A 45 13.56 10.82 2.60
N LYS A 46 14.56 11.55 3.08
CA LYS A 46 15.40 11.07 4.17
C LYS A 46 14.59 10.74 5.42
N TYR A 47 13.65 11.62 5.80
CA TYR A 47 12.80 11.40 6.98
C TYR A 47 11.89 10.17 6.80
N ILE A 48 11.42 9.91 5.60
CA ILE A 48 10.64 8.71 5.31
C ILE A 48 11.50 7.45 5.43
N GLU A 49 12.69 7.45 4.83
CA GLU A 49 13.60 6.30 4.88
C GLU A 49 14.12 6.04 6.31
N ASP A 50 14.30 7.08 7.10
CA ASP A 50 14.73 6.96 8.50
C ASP A 50 13.58 6.59 9.45
N GLY A 51 12.36 6.52 8.96
CA GLY A 51 11.20 6.19 9.78
C GLY A 51 10.72 7.30 10.70
N VAL A 52 11.07 8.54 10.40
CA VAL A 52 10.64 9.72 11.16
C VAL A 52 9.24 10.16 10.72
N ASN A 53 8.97 10.14 9.42
CA ASN A 53 7.69 10.49 8.84
C ASN A 53 7.12 9.32 8.04
N ALA A 54 5.81 9.14 8.13
CA ALA A 54 5.10 8.20 7.26
C ALA A 54 4.78 8.90 5.93
N PRO A 55 4.87 8.18 4.79
CA PRO A 55 4.46 8.77 3.52
C PRO A 55 2.96 9.04 3.50
N THR A 56 2.57 10.16 2.86
CA THR A 56 1.17 10.43 2.57
C THR A 56 0.67 9.46 1.50
N ALA A 57 -0.66 9.40 1.29
CA ALA A 57 -1.25 8.54 0.26
C ALA A 57 -0.66 8.85 -1.12
N GLU A 58 -0.58 10.13 -1.48
CA GLU A 58 -0.03 10.56 -2.77
C GLU A 58 1.45 10.14 -2.93
N VAL A 59 2.26 10.35 -1.91
CA VAL A 59 3.68 9.99 -1.93
C VAL A 59 3.85 8.48 -1.99
N TYR A 60 3.07 7.74 -1.20
CA TYR A 60 3.12 6.27 -1.21
C TYR A 60 2.79 5.70 -2.59
N ASP A 61 1.74 6.22 -3.22
CA ASP A 61 1.35 5.80 -4.58
C ASP A 61 2.49 6.02 -5.58
N LYS A 62 3.13 7.20 -5.52
CA LYS A 62 4.26 7.53 -6.38
C LYS A 62 5.49 6.66 -6.08
N LEU A 63 5.73 6.36 -4.80
CA LEU A 63 6.83 5.46 -4.40
C LEU A 63 6.64 4.06 -4.99
N ILE A 64 5.46 3.49 -4.88
CA ILE A 64 5.17 2.16 -5.43
C ILE A 64 5.38 2.14 -6.95
N LYS A 65 4.92 3.17 -7.65
CA LYS A 65 5.09 3.28 -9.12
C LYS A 65 6.56 3.44 -9.52
N ALA A 66 7.34 4.19 -8.74
CA ALA A 66 8.75 4.43 -9.03
C ALA A 66 9.63 3.23 -8.69
N LEU A 67 9.38 2.58 -7.56
CA LEU A 67 10.21 1.50 -7.03
C LEU A 67 9.86 0.14 -7.64
N LYS A 68 8.62 -0.07 -8.01
CA LYS A 68 8.11 -1.34 -8.58
C LYS A 68 8.54 -2.55 -7.76
N PRO A 69 8.22 -2.59 -6.46
CA PRO A 69 8.63 -3.72 -5.63
C PRO A 69 8.01 -5.02 -6.13
N ASP A 70 8.67 -6.14 -5.84
CA ASP A 70 8.07 -7.44 -6.12
C ASP A 70 6.80 -7.65 -5.27
N LEU A 71 6.01 -8.66 -5.60
CA LEU A 71 4.72 -8.90 -4.96
C LEU A 71 4.85 -9.08 -3.45
N GLN A 72 5.82 -9.87 -3.00
CA GLN A 72 6.02 -10.14 -1.59
C GLN A 72 6.40 -8.87 -0.81
N THR A 73 7.34 -8.11 -1.35
CA THR A 73 7.78 -6.84 -0.75
C THR A 73 6.63 -5.84 -0.72
N ARG A 74 5.88 -5.73 -1.82
CA ARG A 74 4.73 -4.84 -1.89
C ARG A 74 3.67 -5.20 -0.85
N GLN A 75 3.37 -6.50 -0.68
CA GLN A 75 2.41 -6.95 0.33
C GLN A 75 2.84 -6.52 1.73
N ARG A 76 4.13 -6.65 2.03
CA ARG A 76 4.66 -6.21 3.33
C ARG A 76 4.57 -4.69 3.49
N MET A 77 4.95 -3.94 2.47
CA MET A 77 4.85 -2.47 2.46
C MET A 77 3.40 -2.01 2.65
N ASP A 78 2.46 -2.63 1.94
CA ASP A 78 1.03 -2.31 2.06
C ASP A 78 0.51 -2.59 3.47
N CYS A 79 0.90 -3.71 4.08
CA CYS A 79 0.51 -4.03 5.46
C CYS A 79 1.01 -2.97 6.43
N LEU A 80 2.25 -2.53 6.27
CA LEU A 80 2.83 -1.49 7.12
C LEU A 80 2.13 -0.15 6.90
N TYR A 81 1.92 0.23 5.64
CA TYR A 81 1.22 1.46 5.29
C TYR A 81 -0.19 1.50 5.90
N MET A 82 -0.97 0.42 5.74
CA MET A 82 -2.31 0.33 6.29
C MET A 82 -2.31 0.40 7.82
N ALA A 83 -1.35 -0.25 8.46
CA ALA A 83 -1.23 -0.22 9.92
C ALA A 83 -0.87 1.18 10.44
N ILE A 84 -0.01 1.89 9.72
CA ILE A 84 0.43 3.25 10.09
C ILE A 84 -0.66 4.28 9.82
N ARG A 85 -1.21 4.28 8.61
CA ARG A 85 -2.18 5.29 8.15
C ARG A 85 -3.63 4.94 8.46
N LYS A 86 -3.91 3.67 8.74
CA LYS A 86 -5.27 3.15 9.05
C LYS A 86 -6.25 3.40 7.90
N VAL A 87 -5.74 3.28 6.66
CA VAL A 87 -6.51 3.40 5.42
C VAL A 87 -6.00 2.35 4.42
N PRO A 88 -6.82 1.94 3.44
CA PRO A 88 -6.35 1.05 2.39
C PRO A 88 -5.26 1.72 1.54
N PRO A 89 -4.45 0.92 0.81
CA PRO A 89 -3.51 1.51 -0.15
C PRO A 89 -4.23 2.39 -1.18
N PRO A 90 -3.57 3.42 -1.72
CA PRO A 90 -4.22 4.39 -2.61
C PRO A 90 -4.85 3.79 -3.87
N ASP A 91 -4.25 2.76 -4.45
CA ASP A 91 -4.79 2.08 -5.62
C ASP A 91 -6.12 1.37 -5.31
N ILE A 92 -6.24 0.78 -4.11
CA ILE A 92 -7.48 0.15 -3.66
C ILE A 92 -8.58 1.21 -3.46
N CYS A 93 -8.22 2.35 -2.87
CA CYS A 93 -9.15 3.47 -2.73
C CYS A 93 -9.68 3.93 -4.08
N ARG A 94 -8.84 4.00 -5.11
CA ARG A 94 -9.25 4.37 -6.47
C ARG A 94 -10.23 3.34 -7.06
N ILE A 95 -9.94 2.05 -6.90
CA ILE A 95 -10.82 0.98 -7.40
C ILE A 95 -12.21 1.10 -6.79
N ILE A 96 -12.29 1.30 -5.48
CA ILE A 96 -13.56 1.45 -4.77
C ILE A 96 -14.30 2.72 -5.24
N THR A 97 -13.59 3.83 -5.38
CA THR A 97 -14.17 5.09 -5.83
C THR A 97 -14.72 5.00 -7.26
N GLN A 98 -14.04 4.27 -8.13
CA GLN A 98 -14.46 4.06 -9.52
C GLN A 98 -15.61 3.04 -9.64
N ASN A 99 -15.84 2.22 -8.62
CA ASN A 99 -16.86 1.19 -8.59
C ASN A 99 -17.74 1.35 -7.35
N LYS A 100 -18.57 2.40 -7.35
CA LYS A 100 -19.36 2.80 -6.17
C LYS A 100 -20.25 1.68 -5.63
N ASP A 101 -20.81 0.87 -6.50
CA ASP A 101 -21.69 -0.24 -6.10
C ASP A 101 -20.92 -1.34 -5.37
N LEU A 102 -19.59 -1.41 -5.56
CA LEU A 102 -18.72 -2.33 -4.84
C LEU A 102 -18.68 -2.03 -3.34
N VAL A 103 -18.89 -0.80 -2.95
CA VAL A 103 -18.90 -0.36 -1.54
C VAL A 103 -19.95 -1.15 -0.75
N ASP A 104 -21.16 -1.28 -1.29
CA ASP A 104 -22.23 -2.01 -0.61
C ASP A 104 -21.93 -3.51 -0.54
N ALA A 105 -21.31 -4.06 -1.59
CA ALA A 105 -20.89 -5.46 -1.58
C ALA A 105 -19.84 -5.71 -0.49
N ILE A 106 -18.88 -4.79 -0.34
CA ILE A 106 -17.84 -4.92 0.68
C ILE A 106 -18.42 -4.82 2.10
N ARG A 107 -19.43 -3.98 2.32
CA ARG A 107 -20.08 -3.85 3.64
C ARG A 107 -20.62 -5.17 4.17
N LYS A 108 -20.99 -6.08 3.31
CA LYS A 108 -21.46 -7.42 3.72
C LYS A 108 -20.39 -8.21 4.45
N LEU A 109 -19.13 -7.82 4.33
CA LEU A 109 -18.01 -8.44 5.03
C LEU A 109 -17.81 -7.90 6.45
N GLU A 110 -18.56 -6.88 6.85
CA GLU A 110 -18.42 -6.33 8.19
C GLU A 110 -18.66 -7.41 9.24
N GLY A 111 -17.74 -7.54 10.19
CA GLY A 111 -17.78 -8.58 11.21
C GLY A 111 -17.37 -9.97 10.74
N CYS A 112 -17.10 -10.15 9.45
CA CYS A 112 -16.67 -11.43 8.90
C CYS A 112 -15.15 -11.56 8.95
N ARG A 113 -14.67 -12.74 9.36
CA ARG A 113 -13.28 -13.14 9.16
C ARG A 113 -13.26 -14.12 8.01
N LEU A 114 -12.61 -13.73 6.92
CA LEU A 114 -12.51 -14.56 5.74
C LEU A 114 -11.51 -15.70 5.95
N THR A 115 -11.89 -16.91 5.60
CA THR A 115 -11.00 -18.06 5.60
C THR A 115 -10.04 -17.98 4.39
N PRO A 116 -8.89 -18.68 4.43
CA PRO A 116 -8.00 -18.76 3.27
C PRO A 116 -8.71 -19.25 2.00
N ASP A 117 -9.62 -20.22 2.11
CA ASP A 117 -10.36 -20.72 0.97
C ASP A 117 -11.33 -19.70 0.40
N GLN A 118 -11.97 -18.90 1.26
CA GLN A 118 -12.83 -17.80 0.83
C GLN A 118 -12.02 -16.73 0.09
N ILE A 119 -10.83 -16.39 0.58
CA ILE A 119 -9.93 -15.45 -0.10
C ILE A 119 -9.54 -15.98 -1.48
N LYS A 120 -9.21 -17.27 -1.59
CA LYS A 120 -8.89 -17.89 -2.88
C LYS A 120 -10.06 -17.81 -3.86
N SER A 121 -11.29 -18.02 -3.35
CA SER A 121 -12.50 -17.90 -4.19
C SER A 121 -12.71 -16.49 -4.70
N ILE A 122 -12.50 -15.48 -3.85
CA ILE A 122 -12.60 -14.08 -4.22
C ILE A 122 -11.53 -13.75 -5.28
N ASP A 123 -10.29 -14.16 -5.05
CA ASP A 123 -9.19 -13.94 -5.97
C ASP A 123 -9.46 -14.55 -7.35
N ALA A 124 -9.95 -15.79 -7.38
CA ALA A 124 -10.32 -16.47 -8.62
C ALA A 124 -11.43 -15.74 -9.37
N LEU A 125 -12.44 -15.24 -8.64
CA LEU A 125 -13.54 -14.48 -9.23
C LEU A 125 -13.02 -13.19 -9.85
N PHE A 126 -12.18 -12.45 -9.15
CA PHE A 126 -11.62 -11.20 -9.64
C PHE A 126 -10.70 -11.43 -10.84
N ALA A 127 -9.92 -12.51 -10.83
CA ALA A 127 -9.07 -12.90 -11.96
C ALA A 127 -9.90 -13.17 -13.22
N SER A 128 -11.08 -13.75 -13.07
CA SER A 128 -11.98 -14.01 -14.21
C SER A 128 -12.46 -12.71 -14.87
N PHE A 129 -12.59 -11.62 -14.10
CA PHE A 129 -12.96 -10.31 -14.66
C PHE A 129 -11.84 -9.73 -15.52
N GLN A 130 -10.59 -9.98 -15.18
CA GLN A 130 -9.43 -9.56 -15.99
C GLN A 130 -9.39 -10.28 -17.34
N GLU A 131 -9.71 -11.56 -17.38
CA GLU A 131 -9.80 -12.35 -18.61
C GLU A 131 -10.87 -11.77 -19.55
N ASN A 132 -12.04 -11.41 -19.01
CA ASN A 132 -13.11 -10.78 -19.78
C ASN A 132 -12.70 -9.41 -20.35
N LYS A 133 -11.92 -8.64 -19.59
CA LYS A 133 -11.41 -7.34 -20.02
C LYS A 133 -10.52 -7.45 -21.26
N GLU A 134 -9.66 -8.49 -21.29
CA GLU A 134 -8.75 -8.74 -22.43
C GLU A 134 -9.50 -9.18 -23.68
N GLY A 135 -10.67 -9.81 -23.52
CA GLY A 135 -11.52 -10.26 -24.62
C GLY A 135 -12.46 -9.21 -25.19
N GLU A 136 -12.61 -8.04 -24.56
CA GLU A 136 -13.50 -7.00 -25.04
C GLU A 136 -12.81 -6.11 -26.10
N PRO A 137 -13.49 -5.83 -27.25
CA PRO A 137 -12.94 -4.92 -28.23
C PRO A 137 -12.83 -3.52 -27.61
N GLN A 138 -11.66 -2.91 -27.75
CA GLN A 138 -11.46 -1.52 -27.33
C GLN A 138 -12.28 -0.60 -28.21
N GLN A 139 -13.16 0.15 -27.57
CA GLN A 139 -13.89 1.20 -28.26
C GLN A 139 -13.06 2.48 -28.31
#